data_21aa0f8d82a158b63433cd85c9e39b8e
#
_entry.id   21aa0f8d82a158b63433cd85c9e39b8e
#
_cell.length_a   1.000
_cell.length_b   1.000
_cell.length_c   1.000
_cell.angle_alpha   90.00
_cell.angle_beta   90.00
_cell.angle_gamma   90.00
#
_symmetry.space_group_name_H-M   'P 1'
#
loop_
_entity.id
_entity.type
_entity.pdbx_description
1 polymer ?
#
loop_
_entity_poly.entity_id
_entity_poly.type
_entity_poly.pdbx_seq_one_letter_code
_entity_poly.pdbx_strand_id
1 'polypeptide(L)'
;MKVASFYQRLAAKGVDLFLVLYISRSEHAFVIICSLIYLLMADGFFDGQSIGKRLVGLKTVYLNPHTKEYETCTFVQSAIRNCLFAVILLLSIIPFIGIVFSILGCVAICVEVYFMYSDSENLRIGDIYAKTKVLQVKSS
;
A
#
# COMPACT_ATOMS: atom_id res chain seq x y z
N MET A 1 -16.51 -13.34 -2.45
CA MET A 1 -15.98 -11.99 -2.70
C MET A 1 -15.25 -11.99 -4.04
N LYS A 2 -15.39 -10.91 -4.85
CA LYS A 2 -14.67 -10.81 -6.12
C LYS A 2 -13.30 -10.17 -5.90
N VAL A 3 -12.31 -10.56 -6.70
CA VAL A 3 -11.00 -9.88 -6.69
C VAL A 3 -11.19 -8.45 -7.18
N ALA A 4 -10.51 -7.51 -6.55
CA ALA A 4 -10.59 -6.09 -6.91
C ALA A 4 -10.00 -5.86 -8.31
N SER A 5 -10.67 -5.04 -9.13
CA SER A 5 -10.15 -4.70 -10.45
C SER A 5 -8.90 -3.81 -10.35
N PHE A 6 -8.07 -3.83 -11.41
CA PHE A 6 -6.89 -3.00 -11.52
C PHE A 6 -7.19 -1.51 -11.24
N TYR A 7 -8.21 -0.96 -11.90
CA TYR A 7 -8.56 0.47 -11.76
C TYR A 7 -9.00 0.84 -10.35
N GLN A 8 -9.75 -0.01 -9.67
CA GLN A 8 -10.18 0.22 -8.29
C GLN A 8 -8.98 0.23 -7.33
N ARG A 9 -8.04 -0.68 -7.52
CA ARG A 9 -6.81 -0.74 -6.70
C ARG A 9 -5.91 0.46 -6.96
N LEU A 10 -5.78 0.88 -8.23
CA LEU A 10 -5.01 2.06 -8.61
C LEU A 10 -5.62 3.34 -8.01
N ALA A 11 -6.93 3.51 -8.09
CA ALA A 11 -7.64 4.65 -7.49
C ALA A 11 -7.45 4.69 -5.98
N ALA A 12 -7.65 3.56 -5.28
CA ALA A 12 -7.46 3.49 -3.82
C ALA A 12 -6.03 3.84 -3.42
N LYS A 13 -5.02 3.29 -4.12
CA LYS A 13 -3.62 3.59 -3.84
C LYS A 13 -3.25 5.04 -4.18
N GLY A 14 -3.83 5.60 -5.23
CA GLY A 14 -3.67 7.02 -5.59
C GLY A 14 -4.14 7.95 -4.48
N VAL A 15 -5.30 7.68 -3.88
CA VAL A 15 -5.81 8.44 -2.73
C VAL A 15 -4.88 8.33 -1.53
N ASP A 16 -4.44 7.12 -1.17
CA ASP A 16 -3.51 6.91 -0.05
C ASP A 16 -2.18 7.63 -0.27
N LEU A 17 -1.62 7.52 -1.49
CA LEU A 17 -0.36 8.19 -1.83
C LEU A 17 -0.50 9.71 -1.83
N PHE A 18 -1.61 10.24 -2.36
CA PHE A 18 -1.89 11.67 -2.33
C PHE A 18 -1.95 12.20 -0.89
N LEU A 19 -2.63 11.48 0.01
CA LEU A 19 -2.69 11.84 1.43
C LEU A 19 -1.29 11.87 2.06
N VAL A 20 -0.49 10.81 1.83
CA VAL A 20 0.88 10.74 2.36
C VAL A 20 1.74 11.88 1.82
N LEU A 21 1.73 12.13 0.52
CA LEU A 21 2.53 13.20 -0.10
C LEU A 21 2.08 14.59 0.36
N TYR A 22 0.78 14.83 0.50
CA TYR A 22 0.24 16.10 0.96
C TYR A 22 0.67 16.39 2.41
N ILE A 23 0.56 15.38 3.28
CA ILE A 23 0.93 15.50 4.69
C ILE A 23 2.47 15.62 4.83
N SER A 24 3.24 14.87 4.04
CA SER A 24 4.72 14.88 4.07
C SER A 24 5.34 16.20 3.58
N ARG A 25 4.58 17.09 2.98
CA ARG A 25 5.05 18.46 2.63
C ARG A 25 5.29 19.35 3.85
N SER A 26 4.81 18.95 5.02
CA SER A 26 5.08 19.68 6.26
C SER A 26 6.57 19.57 6.62
N GLU A 27 7.18 20.68 7.02
CA GLU A 27 8.59 20.72 7.46
C GLU A 27 8.81 20.11 8.86
N HIS A 28 7.71 19.71 9.53
CA HIS A 28 7.80 19.13 10.87
C HIS A 28 8.16 17.66 10.82
N ALA A 29 9.27 17.28 11.42
CA ALA A 29 9.76 15.91 11.50
C ALA A 29 8.70 14.94 12.07
N PHE A 30 7.89 15.38 13.03
CA PHE A 30 6.80 14.59 13.59
C PHE A 30 5.76 14.19 12.54
N VAL A 31 5.41 15.11 11.65
CA VAL A 31 4.41 14.85 10.58
C VAL A 31 4.96 13.85 9.56
N ILE A 32 6.24 13.93 9.23
CA ILE A 32 6.90 12.97 8.34
C ILE A 32 6.89 11.58 8.95
N ILE A 33 7.20 11.45 10.25
CA ILE A 33 7.16 10.17 10.97
C ILE A 33 5.74 9.60 10.96
N CYS A 34 4.72 10.41 11.23
CA CYS A 34 3.32 9.97 11.15
C CYS A 34 2.93 9.47 9.76
N SER A 35 3.41 10.15 8.70
CA SER A 35 3.18 9.73 7.31
C SER A 35 3.82 8.39 6.99
N LEU A 36 5.03 8.15 7.49
CA LEU A 36 5.73 6.86 7.34
C LEU A 36 4.99 5.73 8.07
N ILE A 37 4.57 5.99 9.31
CA ILE A 37 3.80 5.01 10.10
C ILE A 37 2.48 4.70 9.39
N TYR A 38 1.78 5.72 8.91
CA TYR A 38 0.55 5.53 8.13
C TYR A 38 0.82 4.69 6.87
N LEU A 39 1.86 5.01 6.08
CA LEU A 39 2.20 4.28 4.87
C LEU A 39 2.46 2.79 5.14
N LEU A 40 3.18 2.49 6.23
CA LEU A 40 3.48 1.11 6.63
C LEU A 40 2.22 0.35 7.09
N MET A 41 1.39 1.00 7.89
CA MET A 41 0.30 0.33 8.62
C MET A 41 -1.08 0.55 7.99
N ALA A 42 -1.18 1.29 6.88
CA ALA A 42 -2.45 1.73 6.29
C ALA A 42 -3.46 0.58 6.09
N ASP A 43 -3.00 -0.58 5.64
CA ASP A 43 -3.85 -1.73 5.39
C ASP A 43 -4.18 -2.55 6.66
N GLY A 44 -3.53 -2.27 7.78
CA GLY A 44 -3.83 -2.87 9.08
C GLY A 44 -4.90 -2.11 9.87
N PHE A 45 -5.18 -0.85 9.50
CA PHE A 45 -6.30 -0.10 10.08
C PHE A 45 -7.63 -0.57 9.49
N PHE A 46 -8.71 -0.27 10.15
CA PHE A 46 -10.08 -0.50 9.67
C PHE A 46 -10.30 -1.90 9.07
N ASP A 47 -9.86 -2.94 9.77
CA ASP A 47 -10.08 -4.34 9.37
C ASP A 47 -9.53 -4.70 7.97
N GLY A 48 -8.34 -4.25 7.65
CA GLY A 48 -7.69 -4.53 6.37
C GLY A 48 -7.99 -3.51 5.28
N GLN A 49 -8.44 -2.32 5.66
CA GLN A 49 -8.74 -1.23 4.73
C GLN A 49 -7.88 0.00 5.05
N SER A 50 -7.18 0.54 4.07
CA SER A 50 -6.68 1.91 4.12
C SER A 50 -7.80 2.92 3.85
N ILE A 51 -7.55 4.20 4.08
CA ILE A 51 -8.52 5.26 3.79
C ILE A 51 -8.95 5.21 2.32
N GLY A 52 -8.01 5.11 1.38
CA GLY A 52 -8.32 5.01 -0.05
C GLY A 52 -9.10 3.75 -0.39
N LYS A 53 -8.78 2.60 0.21
CA LYS A 53 -9.52 1.35 -0.01
C LYS A 53 -10.93 1.41 0.56
N ARG A 54 -11.11 2.04 1.70
CA ARG A 54 -12.43 2.23 2.31
C ARG A 54 -13.34 3.08 1.43
N LEU A 55 -12.81 4.15 0.82
CA LEU A 55 -13.56 4.99 -0.11
C LEU A 55 -14.00 4.24 -1.37
N VAL A 56 -13.18 3.31 -1.85
CA VAL A 56 -13.46 2.52 -3.07
C VAL A 56 -14.20 1.20 -2.78
N GLY A 57 -14.44 0.87 -1.50
CA GLY A 57 -15.09 -0.38 -1.10
C GLY A 57 -14.20 -1.61 -1.29
N LEU A 58 -12.90 -1.50 -0.98
CA LEU A 58 -11.92 -2.58 -1.07
C LEU A 58 -11.46 -3.02 0.30
N LYS A 59 -11.12 -4.30 0.43
CA LYS A 59 -10.56 -4.89 1.66
C LYS A 59 -9.37 -5.77 1.32
N THR A 60 -8.32 -5.66 2.12
CA THR A 60 -7.15 -6.54 2.04
C THR A 60 -7.34 -7.72 2.98
N VAL A 61 -7.11 -8.91 2.45
CA VAL A 61 -7.15 -10.16 3.20
C VAL A 61 -5.79 -10.84 3.11
N TYR A 62 -5.44 -11.57 4.15
CA TYR A 62 -4.23 -12.37 4.26
C TYR A 62 -4.58 -13.84 4.27
N LEU A 63 -3.85 -14.65 3.50
CA LEU A 63 -4.01 -16.10 3.53
C LEU A 63 -3.17 -16.68 4.68
N ASN A 64 -3.86 -17.14 5.73
CA ASN A 64 -3.19 -17.78 6.86
C ASN A 64 -2.61 -19.13 6.41
N PRO A 65 -1.27 -19.36 6.53
CA PRO A 65 -0.63 -20.59 6.07
C PRO A 65 -1.03 -21.82 6.89
N HIS A 66 -1.51 -21.64 8.13
CA HIS A 66 -1.90 -22.72 9.03
C HIS A 66 -3.34 -23.17 8.80
N THR A 67 -4.28 -22.21 8.72
CA THR A 67 -5.71 -22.51 8.56
C THR A 67 -6.14 -22.59 7.10
N LYS A 68 -5.32 -22.08 6.16
CA LYS A 68 -5.66 -21.89 4.74
C LYS A 68 -6.92 -21.04 4.51
N GLU A 69 -7.30 -20.26 5.50
CA GLU A 69 -8.44 -19.34 5.42
C GLU A 69 -7.96 -17.90 5.20
N TYR A 70 -8.86 -17.09 4.61
CA TYR A 70 -8.60 -15.68 4.42
C TYR A 70 -9.03 -14.90 5.66
N GLU A 71 -8.03 -14.32 6.33
CA GLU A 71 -8.21 -13.45 7.48
C GLU A 71 -8.02 -11.98 7.07
N THR A 72 -8.40 -11.06 7.94
CA THR A 72 -8.14 -9.63 7.73
C THR A 72 -6.65 -9.33 7.77
N CYS A 73 -6.18 -8.44 6.90
CA CYS A 73 -4.79 -8.01 6.88
C CYS A 73 -4.40 -7.35 8.20
N THR A 74 -3.36 -7.85 8.87
CA THR A 74 -2.82 -7.27 10.10
C THR A 74 -1.77 -6.21 9.78
N PHE A 75 -1.31 -5.50 10.82
CA PHE A 75 -0.24 -4.51 10.70
C PHE A 75 1.07 -5.09 10.16
N VAL A 76 1.38 -6.35 10.50
CA VAL A 76 2.60 -7.02 10.04
C VAL A 76 2.57 -7.23 8.52
N GLN A 77 1.48 -7.77 7.98
CA GLN A 77 1.34 -7.94 6.53
C GLN A 77 1.28 -6.59 5.81
N SER A 78 0.64 -5.58 6.41
CA SER A 78 0.64 -4.23 5.87
C SER A 78 2.06 -3.66 5.79
N ALA A 79 2.85 -3.81 6.83
CA ALA A 79 4.24 -3.36 6.87
C ALA A 79 5.09 -4.06 5.80
N ILE A 80 5.00 -5.39 5.69
CA ILE A 80 5.73 -6.16 4.67
C ILE A 80 5.39 -5.67 3.25
N ARG A 81 4.12 -5.42 2.97
CA ARG A 81 3.65 -4.94 1.65
C ARG A 81 4.18 -3.57 1.26
N ASN A 82 4.33 -2.70 2.24
CA ASN A 82 4.63 -1.28 2.02
C ASN A 82 6.06 -0.91 2.43
N CYS A 83 6.87 -1.86 2.94
CA CYS A 83 8.22 -1.58 3.45
C CYS A 83 9.12 -0.93 2.40
N LEU A 84 9.06 -1.38 1.15
CA LEU A 84 9.85 -0.80 0.06
C LEU A 84 9.57 0.70 -0.11
N PHE A 85 8.30 1.09 -0.15
CA PHE A 85 7.91 2.49 -0.30
C PHE A 85 8.25 3.33 0.93
N ALA A 86 8.13 2.74 2.12
CA ALA A 86 8.49 3.43 3.36
C ALA A 86 10.00 3.71 3.43
N VAL A 87 10.84 2.75 3.02
CA VAL A 87 12.30 2.93 2.95
C VAL A 87 12.66 3.99 1.91
N ILE A 88 12.07 3.94 0.72
CA ILE A 88 12.30 4.93 -0.33
C ILE A 88 11.88 6.33 0.14
N LEU A 89 10.72 6.46 0.78
CA LEU A 89 10.25 7.74 1.31
C LEU A 89 11.17 8.26 2.41
N LEU A 90 11.64 7.40 3.31
CA LEU A 90 12.59 7.77 4.38
C LEU A 90 13.90 8.28 3.79
N LEU A 91 14.45 7.59 2.80
CA LEU A 91 15.73 7.97 2.18
C LEU A 91 15.59 9.20 1.27
N SER A 92 14.39 9.46 0.74
CA SER A 92 14.13 10.66 -0.07
C SER A 92 14.19 11.98 0.72
N ILE A 93 14.17 11.92 2.05
CA ILE A 93 14.27 13.10 2.94
C ILE A 93 15.74 13.60 3.02
N ILE A 94 16.73 12.74 2.75
CA ILE A 94 18.13 13.10 2.86
C ILE A 94 18.52 14.04 1.71
N PRO A 95 19.10 15.23 2.00
CA PRO A 95 19.55 16.15 0.96
C PRO A 95 20.52 15.47 -0.02
N PHE A 96 20.48 15.83 -1.30
CA PHE A 96 21.25 15.28 -2.43
C PHE A 96 20.93 13.82 -2.78
N ILE A 97 20.92 12.90 -1.81
CA ILE A 97 20.57 11.48 -2.00
C ILE A 97 19.07 11.34 -2.27
N GLY A 98 18.26 12.19 -1.67
CA GLY A 98 16.80 12.18 -1.79
C GLY A 98 16.28 12.29 -3.23
N ILE A 99 16.98 13.01 -4.10
CA ILE A 99 16.61 13.12 -5.52
C ILE A 99 16.70 11.75 -6.18
N VAL A 100 17.79 11.00 -5.93
CA VAL A 100 17.99 9.66 -6.48
C VAL A 100 16.90 8.70 -5.98
N PHE A 101 16.60 8.72 -4.68
CA PHE A 101 15.56 7.87 -4.10
C PHE A 101 14.15 8.26 -4.55
N SER A 102 13.89 9.53 -4.83
CA SER A 102 12.62 9.97 -5.41
C SER A 102 12.43 9.41 -6.84
N ILE A 103 13.48 9.41 -7.65
CA ILE A 103 13.46 8.80 -8.99
C ILE A 103 13.26 7.28 -8.88
N LEU A 104 13.99 6.61 -7.98
CA LEU A 104 13.80 5.19 -7.70
C LEU A 104 12.38 4.87 -7.23
N GLY A 105 11.77 5.75 -6.44
CA GLY A 105 10.38 5.64 -6.02
C GLY A 105 9.41 5.67 -7.20
N CYS A 106 9.61 6.58 -8.13
CA CYS A 106 8.79 6.63 -9.35
C CYS A 106 8.95 5.34 -10.18
N VAL A 107 10.18 4.84 -10.34
CA VAL A 107 10.44 3.58 -11.05
C VAL A 107 9.77 2.41 -10.31
N ALA A 108 9.89 2.33 -8.99
CA ALA A 108 9.26 1.27 -8.20
C ALA A 108 7.72 1.29 -8.35
N ILE A 109 7.09 2.47 -8.36
CA ILE A 109 5.65 2.60 -8.61
C ILE A 109 5.30 2.09 -10.02
N CYS A 110 6.05 2.47 -11.04
CA CYS A 110 5.81 2.00 -12.42
C CYS A 110 5.93 0.47 -12.52
N VAL A 111 6.94 -0.12 -11.88
CA VAL A 111 7.13 -1.57 -11.83
C VAL A 111 5.97 -2.26 -11.12
N GLU A 112 5.53 -1.77 -9.96
CA GLU A 112 4.37 -2.35 -9.25
C GLU A 112 3.07 -2.24 -10.06
N VAL A 113 2.85 -1.11 -10.74
CA VAL A 113 1.68 -0.91 -11.62
C VAL A 113 1.72 -1.88 -12.79
N TYR A 114 2.90 -2.07 -13.40
CA TYR A 114 3.08 -3.04 -14.49
C TYR A 114 2.79 -4.47 -14.03
N PHE A 115 3.35 -4.89 -12.89
CA PHE A 115 3.08 -6.22 -12.33
C PHE A 115 1.60 -6.41 -12.02
N MET A 116 0.96 -5.43 -11.41
CA MET A 116 -0.47 -5.49 -11.10
C MET A 116 -1.35 -5.54 -12.36
N TYR A 117 -0.90 -4.92 -13.47
CA TYR A 117 -1.62 -5.00 -14.75
C TYR A 117 -1.43 -6.34 -15.45
N SER A 118 -0.22 -6.92 -15.35
CA SER A 118 0.15 -8.17 -16.02
C SER A 118 -0.38 -9.43 -15.30
N ASP A 119 -0.61 -9.34 -14.00
CA ASP A 119 -1.05 -10.48 -13.19
C ASP A 119 -2.56 -10.72 -13.29
N SER A 120 -2.98 -11.97 -13.44
CA SER A 120 -4.39 -12.37 -13.58
C SER A 120 -5.26 -12.04 -12.36
N GLU A 121 -4.66 -11.98 -11.18
CA GLU A 121 -5.31 -11.61 -9.91
C GLU A 121 -5.02 -10.15 -9.51
N ASN A 122 -4.38 -9.38 -10.37
CA ASN A 122 -3.93 -8.01 -10.13
C ASN A 122 -3.06 -7.86 -8.86
N LEU A 123 -2.23 -8.86 -8.55
CA LEU A 123 -1.36 -8.82 -7.39
C LEU A 123 -0.15 -7.91 -7.64
N ARG A 124 0.24 -7.16 -6.60
CA ARG A 124 1.50 -6.42 -6.59
C ARG A 124 2.62 -7.29 -6.03
N ILE A 125 3.86 -6.90 -6.27
CA ILE A 125 5.03 -7.59 -5.70
C ILE A 125 4.90 -7.69 -4.18
N GLY A 126 4.56 -6.60 -3.49
CA GLY A 126 4.34 -6.59 -2.05
C GLY A 126 3.19 -7.51 -1.58
N ASP A 127 2.14 -7.68 -2.39
CA ASP A 127 1.03 -8.59 -2.08
C ASP A 127 1.49 -10.06 -2.09
N ILE A 128 2.35 -10.42 -3.04
CA ILE A 128 2.90 -11.78 -3.18
C ILE A 128 3.76 -12.12 -1.95
N TYR A 129 4.68 -11.22 -1.56
CA TYR A 129 5.53 -11.44 -0.38
C TYR A 129 4.74 -11.52 0.93
N ALA A 130 3.71 -10.70 1.07
CA ALA A 130 2.86 -10.69 2.27
C ALA A 130 1.75 -11.75 2.24
N LYS A 131 1.61 -12.54 1.16
CA LYS A 131 0.52 -13.51 0.96
C LYS A 131 -0.86 -12.91 1.13
N THR A 132 -1.07 -11.74 0.56
CA THR A 132 -2.30 -10.96 0.69
C THR A 132 -3.00 -10.79 -0.65
N LYS A 133 -4.33 -10.62 -0.60
CA LYS A 133 -5.16 -10.26 -1.76
C LYS A 133 -6.07 -9.10 -1.43
N VAL A 134 -6.46 -8.35 -2.45
CA VAL A 134 -7.44 -7.25 -2.30
C VAL A 134 -8.75 -7.69 -2.92
N LEU A 135 -9.79 -7.69 -2.12
CA LEU A 135 -11.13 -8.11 -2.48
C LEU A 135 -12.09 -6.92 -2.44
N GLN A 136 -13.15 -6.99 -3.24
CA GLN A 136 -14.26 -6.05 -3.17
C GLN A 136 -15.13 -6.39 -1.95
N VAL A 137 -15.43 -5.40 -1.14
CA VAL A 137 -16.45 -5.49 -0.11
C VAL A 137 -17.80 -5.38 -0.82
N LYS A 138 -18.64 -6.42 -0.69
CA LYS A 138 -20.00 -6.37 -1.22
C LYS A 138 -20.70 -5.21 -0.52
N SER A 139 -21.06 -4.17 -1.27
CA SER A 139 -22.01 -3.17 -0.79
C SER A 139 -23.31 -3.88 -0.43
N SER A 140 -23.62 -3.83 0.83
CA SER A 140 -24.91 -4.31 1.38
C SER A 140 -26.01 -3.37 0.92
#